data_5830a88f9a0b1cd2a63acca0335692d1
#
_entry.id   5830a88f9a0b1cd2a63acca0335692d1
#
_cell.length_a   1.000
_cell.length_b   1.000
_cell.length_c   1.000
_cell.angle_alpha   90.00
_cell.angle_beta   90.00
_cell.angle_gamma   90.00
#
_symmetry.space_group_name_H-M   'P 1'
#
loop_
_entity.id
_entity.type
_entity.pdbx_description
1 polymer ?
#
loop_
_entity_poly.entity_id
_entity_poly.type
_entity_poly.pdbx_seq_one_letter_code
_entity_poly.pdbx_strand_id
1 'polypeptide(L)'
;GKIASVANCYECYGIIYNKAILEKYCSNYSGAVIKSVDDIKDLDTLEKVATDINEHVDDINKACDLHLTEAFASAGLDSGSNWRFTGHLAGLALYYEFKDAGCDLTAGQKEVTGKYMDNFKRVWDMYTNTSAADKATLDSGSLNAESELGMEEAVFYQNGDWEYANFADDNENGYTVKQSDLSMISRRPSGLRKTMS
;
A
#
# COMPACT_ATOMS: atom_id res chain seq x y z
N GLY A 1 -21.26 -30.59 2.66
CA GLY A 1 -21.42 -29.14 2.43
C GLY A 1 -22.42 -28.87 1.34
N LYS A 2 -23.03 -27.69 1.38
CA LYS A 2 -23.91 -27.21 0.30
C LYS A 2 -23.20 -26.09 -0.44
N ILE A 3 -23.31 -26.03 -1.76
CA ILE A 3 -22.86 -24.90 -2.55
C ILE A 3 -23.78 -23.74 -2.22
N ALA A 4 -23.26 -22.68 -1.58
CA ALA A 4 -24.03 -21.50 -1.19
C ALA A 4 -23.91 -20.37 -2.23
N SER A 5 -22.78 -20.32 -2.94
CA SER A 5 -22.53 -19.34 -4.01
C SER A 5 -21.43 -19.82 -4.95
N VAL A 6 -21.34 -19.21 -6.11
CA VAL A 6 -20.23 -19.38 -7.05
C VAL A 6 -19.60 -17.99 -7.23
N ALA A 7 -18.28 -17.91 -7.05
CA ALA A 7 -17.57 -16.67 -7.29
C ALA A 7 -17.58 -16.33 -8.79
N ASN A 8 -18.00 -15.13 -9.13
CA ASN A 8 -18.00 -14.62 -10.49
C ASN A 8 -16.66 -13.99 -10.88
N CYS A 9 -16.06 -13.27 -9.93
CA CYS A 9 -14.70 -12.71 -10.04
C CYS A 9 -14.06 -12.64 -8.66
N TYR A 10 -12.78 -12.38 -8.65
CA TYR A 10 -12.05 -11.99 -7.43
C TYR A 10 -11.16 -10.80 -7.76
N GLU A 11 -10.93 -9.96 -6.77
CA GLU A 11 -10.08 -8.80 -6.85
C GLU A 11 -8.98 -8.92 -5.79
N CYS A 12 -7.79 -8.48 -6.13
CA CYS A 12 -6.64 -8.48 -5.24
C CYS A 12 -6.43 -7.08 -4.69
N TYR A 13 -6.33 -6.96 -3.39
CA TYR A 13 -5.94 -5.72 -2.72
C TYR A 13 -4.53 -5.84 -2.17
N GLY A 14 -3.72 -4.78 -2.34
CA GLY A 14 -2.33 -4.79 -1.91
C GLY A 14 -1.68 -3.42 -2.02
N ILE A 15 -0.43 -3.42 -2.43
CA ILE A 15 0.34 -2.20 -2.66
C ILE A 15 0.80 -2.22 -4.12
N ILE A 16 0.27 -1.27 -4.89
CA ILE A 16 0.75 -0.97 -6.23
C ILE A 16 2.02 -0.14 -6.06
N TYR A 17 3.02 -0.37 -6.90
CA TYR A 17 4.26 0.39 -6.87
C TYR A 17 4.80 0.68 -8.27
N ASN A 18 5.50 1.81 -8.40
CA ASN A 18 6.22 2.15 -9.62
C ASN A 18 7.60 1.48 -9.61
N LYS A 19 7.72 0.43 -10.42
CA LYS A 19 8.95 -0.38 -10.53
C LYS A 19 10.11 0.45 -11.10
N ALA A 20 9.84 1.29 -12.10
CA ALA A 20 10.89 2.10 -12.74
C ALA A 20 11.50 3.09 -11.76
N ILE A 21 10.70 3.72 -10.90
CA ILE A 21 11.20 4.60 -9.83
C ILE A 21 12.06 3.83 -8.84
N LEU A 22 11.61 2.66 -8.37
CA LEU A 22 12.39 1.84 -7.44
C LEU A 22 13.70 1.32 -8.05
N GLU A 23 13.72 0.99 -9.35
CA GLU A 23 14.94 0.61 -10.06
C GLU A 23 15.93 1.78 -10.13
N LYS A 24 15.47 3.01 -10.41
CA LYS A 24 16.29 4.22 -10.37
C LYS A 24 16.82 4.48 -8.95
N TYR A 25 15.97 4.39 -7.93
CA TYR A 25 16.35 4.52 -6.53
C TYR A 25 17.49 3.55 -6.17
N CYS A 26 17.33 2.26 -6.47
CA CYS A 26 18.34 1.24 -6.20
C CYS A 26 19.68 1.48 -6.94
N SER A 27 19.62 2.02 -8.16
CA SER A 27 20.78 2.15 -9.05
C SER A 27 21.53 3.45 -8.90
N ASN A 28 20.84 4.55 -8.62
CA ASN A 28 21.38 5.90 -8.72
C ASN A 28 21.52 6.60 -7.38
N TYR A 29 20.72 6.24 -6.37
CA TYR A 29 20.83 6.82 -5.05
C TYR A 29 21.78 6.03 -4.17
N SER A 30 22.91 6.64 -3.78
CA SER A 30 23.97 5.97 -3.01
C SER A 30 23.54 5.58 -1.58
N GLY A 31 22.50 6.23 -1.05
CA GLY A 31 21.90 5.95 0.27
C GLY A 31 20.83 4.87 0.26
N ALA A 32 20.51 4.30 -0.91
CA ALA A 32 19.43 3.33 -1.04
C ALA A 32 19.56 2.15 -0.06
N VAL A 33 18.50 1.90 0.71
CA VAL A 33 18.47 0.84 1.75
C VAL A 33 18.22 -0.56 1.19
N ILE A 34 17.91 -0.66 -0.11
CA ILE A 34 17.81 -1.91 -0.89
C ILE A 34 18.62 -1.78 -2.17
N LYS A 35 19.00 -2.92 -2.76
CA LYS A 35 19.74 -2.97 -4.03
C LYS A 35 18.91 -3.44 -5.20
N SER A 36 17.77 -4.01 -4.92
CA SER A 36 16.81 -4.52 -5.91
C SER A 36 15.40 -4.43 -5.34
N VAL A 37 14.42 -4.21 -6.20
CA VAL A 37 13.00 -4.28 -5.83
C VAL A 37 12.64 -5.62 -5.19
N ASP A 38 13.30 -6.70 -5.61
CA ASP A 38 13.13 -8.05 -5.07
C ASP A 38 13.57 -8.20 -3.59
N ASP A 39 14.26 -7.20 -3.04
CA ASP A 39 14.64 -7.19 -1.62
C ASP A 39 13.45 -6.84 -0.71
N ILE A 40 12.37 -6.26 -1.25
CA ILE A 40 11.13 -5.98 -0.50
C ILE A 40 10.34 -7.28 -0.31
N LYS A 41 10.72 -8.05 0.72
CA LYS A 41 10.15 -9.38 1.00
C LYS A 41 9.22 -9.41 2.20
N ASP A 42 9.27 -8.38 3.02
CA ASP A 42 8.53 -8.26 4.27
C ASP A 42 8.17 -6.80 4.59
N LEU A 43 7.33 -6.64 5.60
CA LEU A 43 6.88 -5.33 6.05
C LEU A 43 8.04 -4.47 6.58
N ASP A 44 9.01 -5.10 7.25
CA ASP A 44 10.17 -4.38 7.82
C ASP A 44 11.00 -3.72 6.72
N THR A 45 11.20 -4.41 5.60
CA THR A 45 11.93 -3.86 4.47
C THR A 45 11.11 -2.81 3.74
N LEU A 46 9.81 -3.04 3.54
CA LEU A 46 8.94 -2.05 2.92
C LEU A 46 8.89 -0.74 3.72
N GLU A 47 8.72 -0.83 5.04
CA GLU A 47 8.70 0.33 5.94
C GLU A 47 10.02 1.11 5.89
N LYS A 48 11.16 0.41 5.88
CA LYS A 48 12.48 1.05 5.73
C LYS A 48 12.61 1.79 4.41
N VAL A 49 12.18 1.19 3.31
CA VAL A 49 12.23 1.83 1.99
C VAL A 49 11.31 3.05 1.94
N ALA A 50 10.08 2.93 2.44
CA ALA A 50 9.14 4.04 2.45
C ALA A 50 9.63 5.20 3.32
N THR A 51 10.18 4.90 4.50
CA THR A 51 10.75 5.89 5.40
C THR A 51 11.96 6.59 4.77
N ASP A 52 12.90 5.82 4.19
CA ASP A 52 14.09 6.37 3.54
C ASP A 52 13.73 7.28 2.37
N ILE A 53 12.78 6.87 1.52
CA ILE A 53 12.31 7.71 0.41
C ILE A 53 11.68 9.00 0.94
N ASN A 54 10.85 8.92 1.96
CA ASN A 54 10.15 10.09 2.50
C ASN A 54 11.11 11.06 3.21
N GLU A 55 12.10 10.55 3.93
CA GLU A 55 13.09 11.37 4.66
C GLU A 55 14.14 12.02 3.73
N HIS A 56 14.41 11.42 2.56
CA HIS A 56 15.48 11.84 1.65
C HIS A 56 14.95 12.19 0.26
N VAL A 57 13.68 12.59 0.15
CA VAL A 57 13.01 12.82 -1.13
C VAL A 57 13.78 13.79 -2.05
N ASP A 58 14.34 14.88 -1.53
CA ASP A 58 15.09 15.86 -2.30
C ASP A 58 16.40 15.29 -2.87
N ASP A 59 17.13 14.52 -2.06
CA ASP A 59 18.39 13.88 -2.50
C ASP A 59 18.13 12.78 -3.53
N ILE A 60 17.04 12.02 -3.34
CA ILE A 60 16.62 10.97 -4.27
C ILE A 60 16.18 11.60 -5.59
N ASN A 61 15.36 12.65 -5.56
CA ASN A 61 14.93 13.37 -6.76
C ASN A 61 16.14 13.86 -7.57
N LYS A 62 17.11 14.44 -6.90
CA LYS A 62 18.34 14.93 -7.53
C LYS A 62 19.20 13.80 -8.09
N ALA A 63 19.36 12.71 -7.38
CA ALA A 63 20.21 11.58 -7.79
C ALA A 63 19.58 10.75 -8.92
N CYS A 64 18.25 10.65 -8.95
CA CYS A 64 17.52 9.76 -9.83
C CYS A 64 16.81 10.49 -11.00
N ASP A 65 16.88 11.82 -11.04
CA ASP A 65 16.11 12.67 -11.98
C ASP A 65 14.61 12.33 -11.88
N LEU A 66 14.06 12.56 -10.68
CA LEU A 66 12.67 12.34 -10.30
C LEU A 66 12.06 13.61 -9.70
N HIS A 67 10.76 13.58 -9.42
CA HIS A 67 10.02 14.69 -8.80
C HIS A 67 9.01 14.16 -7.74
N LEU A 68 9.43 13.16 -6.97
CA LEU A 68 8.66 12.62 -5.87
C LEU A 68 8.33 13.69 -4.82
N THR A 69 7.17 13.59 -4.22
CA THR A 69 6.75 14.36 -3.05
C THR A 69 6.70 13.51 -1.80
N GLU A 70 6.52 12.19 -1.99
CA GLU A 70 6.35 11.22 -0.91
C GLU A 70 6.71 9.79 -1.33
N ALA A 71 6.69 8.89 -0.34
CA ALA A 71 6.81 7.45 -0.61
C ALA A 71 5.46 6.81 -0.93
N PHE A 72 4.43 7.03 -0.10
CA PHE A 72 3.08 6.50 -0.29
C PHE A 72 2.11 7.59 -0.75
N ALA A 73 1.34 7.31 -1.78
CA ALA A 73 0.24 8.16 -2.20
C ALA A 73 -0.73 8.43 -1.04
N SER A 74 -1.19 9.68 -0.92
CA SER A 74 -1.99 10.21 0.19
C SER A 74 -3.42 9.67 0.14
N ALA A 75 -3.60 8.40 0.48
CA ALA A 75 -4.93 7.78 0.55
C ALA A 75 -5.75 8.41 1.67
N GLY A 76 -6.90 8.98 1.31
CA GLY A 76 -7.75 9.74 2.23
C GLY A 76 -8.37 8.90 3.35
N LEU A 77 -8.64 9.56 4.47
CA LEU A 77 -9.35 9.02 5.64
C LEU A 77 -10.83 9.44 5.68
N ASP A 78 -11.26 10.25 4.71
CA ASP A 78 -12.65 10.67 4.56
C ASP A 78 -13.60 9.49 4.29
N SER A 79 -14.90 9.73 4.37
CA SER A 79 -15.92 8.68 4.24
C SER A 79 -15.93 7.96 2.87
N GLY A 80 -15.40 8.57 1.82
CA GLY A 80 -15.30 7.99 0.49
C GLY A 80 -14.05 7.12 0.30
N SER A 81 -13.00 7.36 1.11
CA SER A 81 -11.68 6.77 0.93
C SER A 81 -11.25 5.83 2.05
N ASN A 82 -11.82 5.96 3.26
CA ASN A 82 -11.39 5.25 4.46
C ASN A 82 -11.61 3.71 4.43
N TRP A 83 -12.33 3.20 3.45
CA TRP A 83 -12.56 1.78 3.26
C TRP A 83 -11.25 0.97 3.13
N ARG A 84 -10.17 1.62 2.71
CA ARG A 84 -8.82 1.04 2.66
C ARG A 84 -8.35 0.62 4.05
N PHE A 85 -8.66 1.43 5.04
CA PHE A 85 -8.27 1.23 6.44
C PHE A 85 -9.32 0.42 7.21
N THR A 86 -10.59 0.79 7.10
CA THR A 86 -11.69 0.18 7.87
C THR A 86 -12.08 -1.20 7.36
N GLY A 87 -12.09 -1.39 6.05
CA GLY A 87 -12.42 -2.67 5.42
C GLY A 87 -11.21 -3.58 5.27
N HIS A 88 -10.22 -3.15 4.47
CA HIS A 88 -9.13 -4.03 4.10
C HIS A 88 -8.08 -4.20 5.19
N LEU A 89 -7.57 -3.11 5.78
CA LEU A 89 -6.52 -3.22 6.80
C LEU A 89 -7.07 -3.79 8.12
N ALA A 90 -8.17 -3.24 8.64
CA ALA A 90 -8.80 -3.76 9.85
C ALA A 90 -9.36 -5.17 9.65
N GLY A 91 -9.94 -5.43 8.48
CA GLY A 91 -10.42 -6.76 8.10
C GLY A 91 -9.32 -7.83 8.13
N LEU A 92 -8.10 -7.47 7.73
CA LEU A 92 -6.96 -8.38 7.80
C LEU A 92 -6.56 -8.71 9.25
N ALA A 93 -6.52 -7.72 10.14
CA ALA A 93 -6.24 -7.91 11.56
C ALA A 93 -7.29 -8.82 12.21
N LEU A 94 -8.57 -8.58 11.95
CA LEU A 94 -9.68 -9.41 12.45
C LEU A 94 -9.64 -10.83 11.88
N TYR A 95 -9.31 -10.99 10.59
CA TYR A 95 -9.19 -12.31 9.99
C TYR A 95 -8.16 -13.19 10.71
N TYR A 96 -6.99 -12.65 11.04
CA TYR A 96 -5.97 -13.41 11.75
C TYR A 96 -6.37 -13.70 13.21
N GLU A 97 -7.01 -12.75 13.89
CA GLU A 97 -7.52 -12.96 15.24
C GLU A 97 -8.54 -14.10 15.26
N PHE A 98 -9.50 -14.09 14.36
CA PHE A 98 -10.53 -15.12 14.27
C PHE A 98 -9.96 -16.49 13.86
N LYS A 99 -8.99 -16.47 12.95
CA LYS A 99 -8.28 -17.69 12.54
C LYS A 99 -7.52 -18.34 13.70
N ASP A 100 -6.82 -17.54 14.50
CA ASP A 100 -6.07 -18.02 15.66
C ASP A 100 -6.99 -18.52 16.79
N ALA A 101 -8.15 -17.90 16.94
CA ALA A 101 -9.19 -18.32 17.86
C ALA A 101 -9.91 -19.61 17.42
N GLY A 102 -9.60 -20.13 16.22
CA GLY A 102 -10.32 -21.29 15.66
C GLY A 102 -11.81 -21.01 15.41
N CYS A 103 -12.14 -19.75 15.08
CA CYS A 103 -13.52 -19.31 14.91
C CYS A 103 -14.24 -20.13 13.82
N ASP A 104 -15.41 -20.65 14.16
CA ASP A 104 -16.35 -21.17 13.17
C ASP A 104 -17.02 -19.98 12.45
N LEU A 105 -16.67 -19.78 11.20
CA LEU A 105 -17.20 -18.68 10.37
C LEU A 105 -18.73 -18.73 10.21
N THR A 106 -19.35 -19.90 10.47
CA THR A 106 -20.81 -20.05 10.42
C THR A 106 -21.49 -19.56 11.69
N ALA A 107 -20.79 -19.59 12.82
CA ALA A 107 -21.30 -19.15 14.13
C ALA A 107 -20.94 -17.70 14.44
N GLY A 108 -19.96 -17.15 13.73
CA GLY A 108 -19.42 -15.83 14.01
C GLY A 108 -18.55 -15.77 15.28
N GLN A 109 -17.78 -14.71 15.41
CA GLN A 109 -16.99 -14.43 16.62
C GLN A 109 -17.82 -13.58 17.58
N LYS A 110 -17.85 -13.98 18.86
CA LYS A 110 -18.62 -13.27 19.89
C LYS A 110 -17.88 -12.08 20.48
N GLU A 111 -16.55 -12.09 20.41
CA GLU A 111 -15.69 -11.09 21.02
C GLU A 111 -14.52 -10.78 20.11
N VAL A 112 -14.17 -9.50 20.05
CA VAL A 112 -12.96 -8.99 19.40
C VAL A 112 -12.04 -8.50 20.50
N THR A 113 -10.85 -9.09 20.60
CA THR A 113 -9.87 -8.80 21.67
C THR A 113 -8.88 -7.72 21.27
N GLY A 114 -8.78 -7.44 19.97
CA GLY A 114 -7.79 -6.50 19.44
C GLY A 114 -6.37 -7.08 19.39
N LYS A 115 -6.22 -8.39 19.34
CA LYS A 115 -4.94 -9.10 19.36
C LYS A 115 -3.91 -8.55 18.36
N TYR A 116 -4.36 -8.07 17.20
CA TYR A 116 -3.51 -7.57 16.13
C TYR A 116 -3.59 -6.05 15.93
N MET A 117 -4.01 -5.31 16.97
CA MET A 117 -4.18 -3.86 16.88
C MET A 117 -2.84 -3.13 16.71
N ASP A 118 -1.76 -3.61 17.34
CA ASP A 118 -0.42 -3.02 17.17
C ASP A 118 0.09 -3.19 15.73
N ASN A 119 -0.20 -4.33 15.10
CA ASN A 119 0.14 -4.57 13.70
C ASN A 119 -0.67 -3.69 12.76
N PHE A 120 -1.97 -3.55 13.03
CA PHE A 120 -2.83 -2.61 12.32
C PHE A 120 -2.26 -1.19 12.41
N LYS A 121 -1.94 -0.74 13.63
CA LYS A 121 -1.38 0.59 13.87
C LYS A 121 -0.06 0.81 13.14
N ARG A 122 0.83 -0.16 13.14
CA ARG A 122 2.12 -0.07 12.42
C ARG A 122 1.93 0.18 10.93
N VAL A 123 1.03 -0.58 10.28
CA VAL A 123 0.75 -0.39 8.85
C VAL A 123 0.05 0.94 8.59
N TRP A 124 -0.90 1.31 9.46
CA TRP A 124 -1.54 2.61 9.42
C TRP A 124 -0.51 3.75 9.50
N ASP A 125 0.38 3.70 10.48
CA ASP A 125 1.41 4.72 10.68
C ASP A 125 2.38 4.79 9.48
N MET A 126 2.78 3.65 8.92
CA MET A 126 3.59 3.62 7.71
C MET A 126 2.90 4.40 6.57
N TYR A 127 1.64 4.11 6.26
CA TYR A 127 0.94 4.80 5.18
C TYR A 127 0.76 6.29 5.45
N THR A 128 0.37 6.67 6.66
CA THR A 128 0.02 8.06 6.99
C THR A 128 1.23 8.93 7.30
N ASN A 129 2.36 8.36 7.71
CA ASN A 129 3.57 9.12 8.03
C ASN A 129 4.53 9.26 6.82
N THR A 130 4.31 8.49 5.76
CA THR A 130 5.14 8.55 4.54
C THR A 130 4.38 9.04 3.31
N SER A 131 3.23 9.67 3.52
CA SER A 131 2.47 10.42 2.51
C SER A 131 2.73 11.93 2.65
N ALA A 132 2.51 12.70 1.58
CA ALA A 132 2.72 14.16 1.58
C ALA A 132 1.72 14.89 2.47
N ALA A 133 0.50 14.38 2.57
CA ALA A 133 -0.56 15.01 3.33
C ALA A 133 -0.45 14.74 4.82
N ASP A 134 -0.65 15.76 5.63
CA ASP A 134 -0.83 15.60 7.07
C ASP A 134 -2.19 14.92 7.40
N LYS A 135 -2.34 14.47 8.64
CA LYS A 135 -3.56 13.73 9.06
C LYS A 135 -4.84 14.56 8.92
N ALA A 136 -4.78 15.88 9.08
CA ALA A 136 -5.95 16.74 8.91
C ALA A 136 -6.35 16.84 7.43
N THR A 137 -5.36 16.93 6.55
CA THR A 137 -5.57 16.95 5.10
C THR A 137 -6.06 15.58 4.60
N LEU A 138 -5.54 14.47 5.14
CA LEU A 138 -6.03 13.13 4.82
C LEU A 138 -7.52 12.95 5.11
N ASP A 139 -8.08 13.64 6.09
CA ASP A 139 -9.51 13.60 6.45
C ASP A 139 -10.39 14.57 5.62
N SER A 140 -9.78 15.40 4.79
CA SER A 140 -10.49 16.47 4.06
C SER A 140 -11.29 16.01 2.84
N GLY A 141 -11.00 14.84 2.30
CA GLY A 141 -11.58 14.35 1.05
C GLY A 141 -11.11 15.06 -0.22
N SER A 142 -10.08 15.91 -0.11
CA SER A 142 -9.55 16.71 -1.24
C SER A 142 -8.39 16.03 -1.99
N LEU A 143 -7.95 14.87 -1.52
CA LEU A 143 -6.78 14.18 -2.05
C LEU A 143 -7.14 13.24 -3.18
N ASN A 144 -6.20 13.11 -4.13
CA ASN A 144 -6.31 12.18 -5.24
C ASN A 144 -5.05 11.29 -5.32
N ALA A 145 -5.01 10.26 -4.50
CA ALA A 145 -3.91 9.32 -4.42
C ALA A 145 -3.61 8.59 -5.75
N GLU A 146 -4.64 8.40 -6.60
CA GLU A 146 -4.46 7.85 -7.94
C GLU A 146 -3.60 8.80 -8.80
N SER A 147 -3.92 10.11 -8.77
CA SER A 147 -3.14 11.12 -9.49
C SER A 147 -1.70 11.22 -9.00
N GLU A 148 -1.45 11.13 -7.71
CA GLU A 148 -0.09 11.18 -7.15
C GLU A 148 0.78 10.04 -7.69
N LEU A 149 0.25 8.81 -7.77
CA LEU A 149 0.95 7.71 -8.44
C LEU A 149 1.04 7.92 -9.96
N GLY A 150 -0.05 8.37 -10.58
CA GLY A 150 -0.14 8.60 -12.02
C GLY A 150 0.82 9.66 -12.54
N MET A 151 1.05 10.69 -11.74
CA MET A 151 1.99 11.77 -12.03
C MET A 151 3.40 11.47 -11.55
N GLU A 152 3.68 10.27 -11.04
CA GLU A 152 4.97 9.84 -10.53
C GLU A 152 5.48 10.66 -9.32
N GLU A 153 4.54 11.24 -8.56
CA GLU A 153 4.82 11.99 -7.33
C GLU A 153 4.96 11.07 -6.11
N ALA A 154 4.38 9.85 -6.19
CA ALA A 154 4.47 8.80 -5.18
C ALA A 154 5.01 7.50 -5.77
N VAL A 155 5.65 6.68 -4.92
CA VAL A 155 6.22 5.38 -5.31
C VAL A 155 5.23 4.24 -5.08
N PHE A 156 4.49 4.30 -3.96
CA PHE A 156 3.59 3.25 -3.49
C PHE A 156 2.16 3.75 -3.38
N TYR A 157 1.20 2.90 -3.73
CA TYR A 157 -0.23 3.18 -3.61
C TYR A 157 -0.98 1.95 -3.08
N GLN A 158 -1.60 2.09 -1.91
CA GLN A 158 -2.42 1.02 -1.35
C GLN A 158 -3.79 0.99 -2.02
N ASN A 159 -4.00 0.06 -2.93
CA ASN A 159 -5.28 -0.11 -3.63
C ASN A 159 -5.39 -1.51 -4.23
N GLY A 160 -6.47 -1.77 -4.95
CA GLY A 160 -6.71 -3.04 -5.61
C GLY A 160 -6.25 -3.07 -7.07
N ASP A 161 -6.26 -4.27 -7.63
CA ASP A 161 -5.87 -4.51 -9.03
C ASP A 161 -6.83 -3.87 -10.05
N TRP A 162 -8.03 -3.46 -9.64
CA TRP A 162 -8.97 -2.66 -10.46
C TRP A 162 -8.40 -1.31 -10.87
N GLU A 163 -7.50 -0.72 -10.08
CA GLU A 163 -6.84 0.56 -10.39
C GLU A 163 -5.93 0.48 -11.62
N TYR A 164 -5.44 -0.72 -11.95
CA TYR A 164 -4.51 -0.90 -13.07
C TYR A 164 -5.06 -0.38 -14.40
N ALA A 165 -6.38 -0.46 -14.60
CA ALA A 165 -7.03 0.06 -15.81
C ALA A 165 -6.99 1.60 -15.91
N ASN A 166 -6.96 2.30 -14.77
CA ASN A 166 -6.91 3.76 -14.73
C ASN A 166 -5.55 4.33 -15.20
N PHE A 167 -4.51 3.49 -15.19
CA PHE A 167 -3.15 3.83 -15.64
C PHE A 167 -2.85 3.33 -17.06
N ALA A 168 -3.87 2.91 -17.84
CA ALA A 168 -3.64 2.50 -19.22
C ALA A 168 -3.06 3.65 -20.05
N ASP A 169 -2.10 3.35 -20.93
CA ASP A 169 -1.36 4.35 -21.72
C ASP A 169 -2.26 5.16 -22.68
N ASP A 170 -3.45 4.66 -23.00
CA ASP A 170 -4.47 5.32 -23.79
C ASP A 170 -5.53 6.05 -22.95
N ASN A 171 -5.34 6.14 -21.63
CA ASN A 171 -6.25 6.82 -20.73
C ASN A 171 -6.12 8.35 -20.89
N GLU A 172 -7.24 9.04 -20.89
CA GLU A 172 -7.33 10.50 -21.03
C GLU A 172 -6.96 11.27 -19.75
N ASN A 173 -6.55 10.58 -18.68
CA ASN A 173 -6.21 11.18 -17.38
C ASN A 173 -4.94 12.06 -17.41
N GLY A 174 -4.13 11.96 -18.47
CA GLY A 174 -2.92 12.76 -18.63
C GLY A 174 -1.77 12.33 -17.70
N TYR A 175 -1.80 11.11 -17.19
CA TYR A 175 -0.74 10.56 -16.33
C TYR A 175 0.56 10.35 -17.10
N THR A 176 1.69 10.51 -16.39
CA THR A 176 3.04 10.32 -16.95
C THR A 176 3.55 8.91 -16.77
N VAL A 177 3.05 8.19 -15.76
CA VAL A 177 3.42 6.81 -15.49
C VAL A 177 3.02 5.90 -16.65
N LYS A 178 3.91 4.99 -17.04
CA LYS A 178 3.56 3.93 -17.99
C LYS A 178 2.94 2.75 -17.23
N GLN A 179 1.85 2.21 -17.73
CA GLN A 179 1.21 1.04 -17.14
C GLN A 179 2.18 -0.14 -16.97
N SER A 180 3.11 -0.33 -17.90
CA SER A 180 4.16 -1.36 -17.84
C SER A 180 5.12 -1.22 -16.66
N ASP A 181 5.25 -0.02 -16.10
CA ASP A 181 6.16 0.28 -14.99
C ASP A 181 5.48 0.06 -13.63
N LEU A 182 4.17 -0.17 -13.62
CA LEU A 182 3.42 -0.53 -12.42
C LEU A 182 3.47 -2.03 -12.17
N SER A 183 3.51 -2.37 -10.88
CA SER A 183 3.39 -3.75 -10.41
C SER A 183 2.71 -3.75 -9.03
N MET A 184 2.35 -4.91 -8.54
CA MET A 184 1.73 -5.05 -7.22
C MET A 184 2.54 -6.00 -6.35
N ILE A 185 2.74 -5.62 -5.10
CA ILE A 185 3.25 -6.54 -4.08
C ILE A 185 2.13 -7.52 -3.75
N SER A 186 2.12 -8.64 -4.48
CA SER A 186 1.10 -9.69 -4.38
C SER A 186 1.48 -10.79 -3.40
N ARG A 187 2.76 -10.93 -3.09
CA ARG A 187 3.20 -11.86 -2.05
C ARG A 187 2.90 -11.23 -0.71
N ARG A 188 2.16 -11.95 0.13
CA ARG A 188 2.09 -11.62 1.54
C ARG A 188 3.54 -11.50 2.02
N PRO A 189 4.03 -10.30 2.38
CA PRO A 189 5.37 -10.22 2.95
C PRO A 189 5.42 -11.23 4.09
N SER A 190 6.41 -12.11 4.11
CA SER A 190 6.51 -13.16 5.12
C SER A 190 6.52 -12.59 6.56
N GLY A 191 6.86 -11.32 6.69
CA GLY A 191 6.76 -10.53 7.92
C GLY A 191 5.35 -10.18 8.36
N LEU A 192 4.37 -10.01 7.46
CA LEU A 192 2.96 -9.83 7.86
C LEU A 192 2.46 -11.02 8.68
N ARG A 193 2.97 -12.22 8.41
CA ARG A 193 2.67 -13.40 9.22
C ARG A 193 3.51 -13.47 10.51
N LYS A 194 4.76 -12.99 10.50
CA LYS A 194 5.60 -12.92 11.71
C LYS A 194 5.23 -11.77 12.63
N THR A 195 4.77 -10.65 12.09
CA THR A 195 4.25 -9.54 12.89
C THR A 195 2.82 -9.77 13.34
N MET A 196 2.14 -10.77 12.79
CA MET A 196 0.80 -11.22 13.17
C MET A 196 0.82 -12.63 13.81
N SER A 197 1.98 -13.21 14.09
CA SER A 197 2.20 -14.40 14.91
C SER A 197 3.09 -14.03 16.09
#